data_079dc2783da00b7d659797f8a9571283
#
_entry.id   079dc2783da00b7d659797f8a9571283
#
_cell.length_a   1.000
_cell.length_b   1.000
_cell.length_c   1.000
_cell.angle_alpha   90.00
_cell.angle_beta   90.00
_cell.angle_gamma   90.00
#
_symmetry.space_group_name_H-M   'P 1'
#
loop_
_entity.id
_entity.type
_entity.pdbx_description
1 polymer ?
#
loop_
_entity_poly.entity_id
_entity_poly.type
_entity_poly.pdbx_seq_one_letter_code
_entity_poly.pdbx_strand_id
1 'polypeptide(L)'
;MIENDTQLKHTRQALGLMESALADLKRRVASSDTDLFMAMAASHLKDIDRMRQEIDEYQVVLKRETISKQKQKNSPLGRKE
;
A
#
# COMPACT_ATOMS: atom_id res chain seq x y z
N MET A 1 -8.07 -0.62 8.25
CA MET A 1 -6.95 -1.52 8.46
C MET A 1 -7.16 -2.82 7.71
N ILE A 2 -6.11 -3.33 7.06
CA ILE A 2 -6.21 -4.56 6.29
C ILE A 2 -6.05 -5.76 7.22
N GLU A 3 -7.01 -6.68 7.19
CA GLU A 3 -7.02 -7.82 8.10
C GLU A 3 -6.86 -9.17 7.39
N ASN A 4 -7.07 -9.21 6.08
CA ASN A 4 -6.95 -10.45 5.31
C ASN A 4 -6.57 -10.17 3.86
N ASP A 5 -6.28 -11.24 3.12
CA ASP A 5 -5.82 -11.12 1.74
C ASP A 5 -6.87 -10.52 0.80
N THR A 6 -8.14 -10.77 1.06
CA THR A 6 -9.21 -10.20 0.26
C THR A 6 -9.23 -8.68 0.40
N GLN A 7 -9.09 -8.19 1.63
CA GLN A 7 -9.03 -6.75 1.88
C GLN A 7 -7.77 -6.14 1.27
N LEU A 8 -6.64 -6.86 1.33
CA LEU A 8 -5.41 -6.41 0.69
C LEU A 8 -5.61 -6.23 -0.81
N LYS A 9 -6.23 -7.20 -1.45
CA LYS A 9 -6.52 -7.13 -2.88
C LYS A 9 -7.39 -5.91 -3.21
N HIS A 10 -8.45 -5.71 -2.44
CA HIS A 10 -9.35 -4.57 -2.64
C HIS A 10 -8.62 -3.24 -2.43
N THR A 11 -7.77 -3.15 -1.42
CA THR A 11 -7.00 -1.94 -1.14
C THR A 11 -6.03 -1.65 -2.28
N ARG A 12 -5.36 -2.67 -2.82
CA ARG A 12 -4.46 -2.50 -3.95
C ARG A 12 -5.20 -2.04 -5.20
N GLN A 13 -6.39 -2.57 -5.44
CA GLN A 13 -7.21 -2.14 -6.56
C GLN A 13 -7.64 -0.69 -6.40
N ALA A 14 -8.08 -0.31 -5.19
CA ALA A 14 -8.47 1.06 -4.90
C ALA A 14 -7.29 2.01 -5.06
N LEU A 15 -6.10 1.61 -4.61
CA LEU A 15 -4.89 2.41 -4.76
C LEU A 15 -4.57 2.64 -6.24
N GLY A 16 -4.62 1.58 -7.05
CA GLY A 16 -4.39 1.69 -8.49
C GLY A 16 -5.35 2.64 -9.17
N LEU A 17 -6.64 2.55 -8.82
CA LEU A 17 -7.65 3.44 -9.36
C LEU A 17 -7.40 4.89 -8.95
N MET A 18 -7.02 5.11 -7.70
CA MET A 18 -6.73 6.44 -7.20
C MET A 18 -5.50 7.04 -7.88
N GLU A 19 -4.46 6.24 -8.07
CA GLU A 19 -3.25 6.69 -8.77
C GLU A 19 -3.53 7.02 -10.23
N SER A 20 -4.36 6.21 -10.89
CA SER A 20 -4.78 6.48 -12.26
C SER A 20 -5.60 7.76 -12.36
N ALA A 21 -6.50 7.98 -11.40
CA ALA A 21 -7.31 9.19 -11.36
C ALA A 21 -6.44 10.42 -11.18
N LEU A 22 -5.42 10.33 -10.33
CA LEU A 22 -4.49 11.43 -10.09
C LEU A 22 -3.69 11.75 -11.35
N ALA A 23 -3.20 10.72 -12.05
CA ALA A 23 -2.45 10.91 -13.29
C ALA A 23 -3.31 11.55 -14.37
N ASP A 24 -4.58 11.15 -14.46
CA ASP A 24 -5.52 11.72 -15.40
C ASP A 24 -5.80 13.19 -15.07
N LEU A 25 -5.99 13.49 -13.79
CA LEU A 25 -6.21 14.86 -13.33
C LEU A 25 -4.99 15.73 -13.68
N LYS A 26 -3.79 15.20 -13.49
CA LYS A 26 -2.56 15.92 -13.82
C LYS A 26 -2.54 16.30 -15.30
N ARG A 27 -2.89 15.38 -16.18
CA ARG A 27 -2.88 15.64 -17.62
C ARG A 27 -3.91 16.69 -18.02
N ARG A 28 -5.07 16.69 -17.35
CA ARG A 28 -6.16 17.58 -17.72
C ARG A 28 -6.01 18.98 -17.14
N VAL A 29 -5.51 19.09 -15.93
CA VAL A 29 -5.60 20.34 -15.16
C VAL A 29 -4.24 20.98 -14.94
N ALA A 30 -3.19 20.21 -14.64
CA ALA A 30 -1.90 20.78 -14.23
C ALA A 30 -1.29 21.67 -15.30
N SER A 31 -1.52 21.36 -16.58
CA SER A 31 -0.96 22.16 -17.67
C SER A 31 -1.64 23.49 -17.84
N SER A 32 -2.89 23.62 -17.41
CA SER A 32 -3.65 24.88 -17.54
C SER A 32 -3.74 25.64 -16.24
N ASP A 33 -3.74 24.95 -15.09
CA ASP A 33 -3.85 25.60 -13.78
C ASP A 33 -3.20 24.74 -12.72
N THR A 34 -1.93 25.03 -12.43
CA THR A 34 -1.14 24.27 -11.46
C THR A 34 -1.72 24.38 -10.05
N ASP A 35 -2.17 25.57 -9.66
CA ASP A 35 -2.72 25.77 -8.33
C ASP A 35 -4.01 24.98 -8.13
N LEU A 36 -4.87 24.97 -9.14
CA LEU A 36 -6.09 24.17 -9.08
C LEU A 36 -5.74 22.68 -9.00
N PHE A 37 -4.77 22.21 -9.78
CA PHE A 37 -4.34 20.82 -9.71
C PHE A 37 -3.86 20.47 -8.30
N MET A 38 -3.02 21.31 -7.70
CA MET A 38 -2.50 21.06 -6.36
C MET A 38 -3.63 20.95 -5.35
N ALA A 39 -4.61 21.85 -5.44
CA ALA A 39 -5.75 21.82 -4.53
C ALA A 39 -6.58 20.55 -4.70
N MET A 40 -6.83 20.14 -5.94
CA MET A 40 -7.62 18.94 -6.20
C MET A 40 -6.86 17.66 -5.88
N ALA A 41 -5.55 17.67 -6.08
CA ALA A 41 -4.71 16.50 -5.84
C ALA A 41 -4.45 16.24 -4.37
N ALA A 42 -4.56 17.24 -3.50
CA ALA A 42 -4.20 17.10 -2.09
C ALA A 42 -4.97 15.95 -1.42
N SER A 43 -6.26 15.87 -1.66
CA SER A 43 -7.10 14.81 -1.09
C SER A 43 -6.70 13.43 -1.64
N HIS A 44 -6.45 13.35 -2.94
CA HIS A 44 -6.04 12.10 -3.58
C HIS A 44 -4.70 11.61 -3.02
N LEU A 45 -3.74 12.52 -2.85
CA LEU A 45 -2.43 12.18 -2.32
C LEU A 45 -2.53 11.67 -0.89
N LYS A 46 -3.38 12.28 -0.09
CA LYS A 46 -3.59 11.85 1.28
C LYS A 46 -4.16 10.44 1.34
N ASP A 47 -5.14 10.14 0.49
CA ASP A 47 -5.74 8.81 0.42
C ASP A 47 -4.75 7.77 -0.09
N ILE A 48 -3.94 8.13 -1.09
CA ILE A 48 -2.91 7.24 -1.63
C ILE A 48 -1.91 6.89 -0.54
N ASP A 49 -1.41 7.87 0.20
CA ASP A 49 -0.45 7.64 1.28
C ASP A 49 -1.04 6.72 2.35
N ARG A 50 -2.29 6.95 2.73
CA ARG A 50 -2.96 6.11 3.73
C ARG A 50 -3.05 4.66 3.24
N MET A 51 -3.46 4.44 2.00
CA MET A 51 -3.60 3.09 1.47
C MET A 51 -2.25 2.39 1.37
N ARG A 52 -1.21 3.09 0.92
CA ARG A 52 0.13 2.52 0.87
C ARG A 52 0.64 2.14 2.26
N GLN A 53 0.38 2.98 3.24
CA GLN A 53 0.77 2.71 4.61
C GLN A 53 0.04 1.48 5.15
N GLU A 54 -1.25 1.34 4.88
CA GLU A 54 -2.02 0.17 5.32
C GLU A 54 -1.48 -1.11 4.68
N ILE A 55 -1.14 -1.06 3.40
CA ILE A 55 -0.58 -2.21 2.71
C ILE A 55 0.77 -2.59 3.32
N ASP A 56 1.62 -1.62 3.55
CA ASP A 56 2.94 -1.86 4.14
C ASP A 56 2.83 -2.48 5.53
N GLU A 57 1.93 -1.96 6.35
CA GLU A 57 1.71 -2.47 7.71
C GLU A 57 1.25 -3.92 7.66
N TYR A 58 0.33 -4.25 6.77
CA TYR A 58 -0.16 -5.61 6.64
C TYR A 58 0.96 -6.55 6.19
N GLN A 59 1.76 -6.13 5.22
CA GLN A 59 2.86 -6.96 4.72
C GLN A 59 3.92 -7.18 5.79
N VAL A 60 4.19 -6.19 6.62
CA VAL A 60 5.13 -6.35 7.73
C VAL A 60 4.63 -7.39 8.72
N VAL A 61 3.34 -7.37 9.04
CA VAL A 61 2.75 -8.35 9.95
C VAL A 61 2.86 -9.76 9.38
N LEU A 62 2.52 -9.93 8.09
CA LEU A 62 2.63 -11.24 7.43
C LEU A 62 4.05 -11.75 7.44
N LYS A 63 5.00 -10.87 7.16
CA LYS A 63 6.41 -11.24 7.12
C LYS A 63 6.90 -11.70 8.50
N ARG A 64 6.47 -11.01 9.56
CA ARG A 64 6.82 -11.40 10.92
C ARG A 64 6.28 -12.78 11.26
N GLU A 65 5.03 -13.05 10.90
CA GLU A 65 4.41 -14.34 11.16
C GLU A 65 5.14 -15.45 10.42
N THR A 66 5.49 -15.22 9.16
CA THR A 66 6.21 -16.19 8.35
C THR A 66 7.57 -16.49 8.94
N ILE A 67 8.30 -15.47 9.36
CA ILE A 67 9.61 -15.65 9.97
C ILE A 67 9.50 -16.44 11.27
N SER A 68 8.53 -16.14 12.10
CA SER A 68 8.31 -16.86 13.34
C SER A 68 8.02 -18.33 13.09
N LYS A 69 7.20 -18.65 12.10
CA LYS A 69 6.90 -20.03 11.74
C LYS A 69 8.14 -20.75 11.23
N GLN A 70 8.94 -20.09 10.42
CA GLN A 70 10.18 -20.67 9.91
C GLN A 70 11.17 -20.95 11.01
N LYS A 71 11.29 -20.07 11.97
CA LYS A 71 12.16 -20.30 13.12
C LYS A 71 11.74 -21.54 13.89
N GLN A 72 10.45 -21.70 14.11
CA GLN A 72 9.95 -22.86 14.83
C GLN A 72 10.26 -24.15 14.10
N LYS A 73 10.15 -24.14 12.79
CA LYS A 73 10.45 -25.33 11.99
C LYS A 73 11.93 -25.66 12.02
N ASN A 74 12.77 -24.65 12.03
CA ASN A 74 14.20 -24.83 11.91
C ASN A 74 14.90 -25.10 13.24
N SER A 75 14.27 -24.78 14.33
CA SER A 75 14.91 -24.86 15.64
C SER A 75 15.43 -26.25 15.98
N PRO A 76 14.76 -27.37 15.67
CA PRO A 76 15.28 -28.66 16.01
C PRO A 76 16.54 -29.07 15.24
N LEU A 77 16.86 -28.42 14.17
CA LEU A 77 17.98 -28.74 13.35
C LEU A 77 19.32 -28.28 13.95
N GLY A 78 19.24 -27.47 14.79
CA GLY A 78 20.46 -26.93 15.38
C GLY A 78 21.42 -26.39 14.37
N ARG A 79 21.19 -27.11 14.00
CA ARG A 79 21.69 -26.49 13.55
C ARG A 79 22.49 -26.44 13.36
N LYS A 80 22.79 -26.60 13.24
CA LYS A 80 23.16 -26.27 12.80
C LYS A 80 23.46 -25.79 12.43
N GLU A 81 23.53 -25.82 12.70
CA GLU A 81 23.45 -25.10 12.31
C GLU A 81 23.50 -24.73 12.24
#